data_13e49144a6979d7c1b34afc3b3485e22
#
_entry.id   13e49144a6979d7c1b34afc3b3485e22
#
_cell.length_a   1.000
_cell.length_b   1.000
_cell.length_c   1.000
_cell.angle_alpha   90.00
_cell.angle_beta   90.00
_cell.angle_gamma   90.00
#
_symmetry.space_group_name_H-M   'P 1'
#
loop_
_entity.id
_entity.type
_entity.pdbx_description
1 polymer ?
#
loop_
_entity_poly.entity_id
_entity_poly.type
_entity_poly.pdbx_seq_one_letter_code
_entity_poly.pdbx_strand_id
1 'polypeptide(L)'
;MQTKQPLSTISYNTPAFLESVLNRLIREHVLDYYMFINHIGELDPFGEQEKDHIHLFVVPNKRINTADLDDLLIEPVPNNKPLRCISWNTSKVDDWILYVLHDPDYLKTKFEQRQIQYSYTDIKSSNEDDLRRKFRHAYQSSGYARSRNLYHYSVSGGTLKELLSIGAIPVNQVTAYQEFFKETRKHISIKKSKDQDG
;
A
#
# COMPACT_ATOMS: atom_id res chain seq x y z
N MET A 1 -18.66 -15.55 -1.37
CA MET A 1 -18.35 -15.65 0.08
C MET A 1 -19.12 -14.56 0.81
N GLN A 2 -19.74 -14.88 1.96
CA GLN A 2 -20.40 -13.88 2.82
C GLN A 2 -19.54 -13.60 4.06
N THR A 3 -19.14 -12.33 4.27
CA THR A 3 -18.28 -11.96 5.38
C THR A 3 -18.54 -10.53 5.88
N LYS A 4 -18.14 -10.26 7.12
CA LYS A 4 -17.98 -8.90 7.68
C LYS A 4 -16.50 -8.59 7.96
N GLN A 5 -15.60 -9.53 7.68
CA GLN A 5 -14.17 -9.32 7.86
C GLN A 5 -13.64 -8.37 6.79
N PRO A 6 -12.55 -7.66 7.07
CA PRO A 6 -11.83 -6.90 6.05
C PRO A 6 -11.45 -7.77 4.87
N LEU A 7 -11.56 -7.21 3.68
CA LEU A 7 -11.33 -7.88 2.41
C LEU A 7 -10.26 -7.14 1.61
N SER A 8 -9.46 -7.89 0.86
CA SER A 8 -8.56 -7.34 -0.14
C SER A 8 -8.73 -8.04 -1.49
N THR A 9 -8.41 -7.33 -2.55
CA THR A 9 -8.45 -7.82 -3.92
C THR A 9 -7.47 -7.05 -4.80
N ILE A 10 -7.20 -7.59 -5.98
CA ILE A 10 -6.58 -6.87 -7.08
C ILE A 10 -7.70 -6.37 -8.00
N SER A 11 -7.61 -5.11 -8.42
CA SER A 11 -8.55 -4.48 -9.33
C SER A 11 -7.82 -3.97 -10.57
N TYR A 12 -8.44 -4.16 -11.73
CA TYR A 12 -7.99 -3.59 -13.00
C TYR A 12 -8.82 -2.37 -13.43
N ASN A 13 -9.72 -1.90 -12.58
CA ASN A 13 -10.49 -0.67 -12.79
C ASN A 13 -9.58 0.55 -12.88
N THR A 14 -10.06 1.61 -13.52
CA THR A 14 -9.37 2.90 -13.43
C THR A 14 -9.45 3.46 -12.02
N PRO A 15 -8.41 4.16 -11.53
CA PRO A 15 -8.43 4.76 -10.18
C PRO A 15 -9.62 5.70 -9.98
N ALA A 16 -9.99 6.48 -11.00
CA ALA A 16 -11.10 7.43 -10.93
C ALA A 16 -12.46 6.74 -10.78
N PHE A 17 -12.72 5.69 -11.55
CA PHE A 17 -13.93 4.90 -11.42
C PHE A 17 -14.02 4.26 -10.04
N LEU A 18 -12.94 3.58 -9.63
CA LEU A 18 -12.87 2.89 -8.36
C LEU A 18 -13.14 3.84 -7.18
N GLU A 19 -12.47 4.99 -7.15
CA GLU A 19 -12.65 6.01 -6.12
C GLU A 19 -14.09 6.53 -6.06
N SER A 20 -14.70 6.78 -7.23
CA SER A 20 -16.09 7.23 -7.32
C SER A 20 -17.07 6.21 -6.72
N VAL A 21 -16.93 4.93 -7.09
CA VAL A 21 -17.79 3.85 -6.57
C VAL A 21 -17.57 3.64 -5.08
N LEU A 22 -16.33 3.56 -4.62
CA LEU A 22 -16.00 3.36 -3.21
C LEU A 22 -16.53 4.50 -2.33
N ASN A 23 -16.42 5.75 -2.77
CA ASN A 23 -17.01 6.90 -2.08
C ASN A 23 -18.52 6.82 -1.99
N ARG A 24 -19.19 6.30 -3.03
CA ARG A 24 -20.63 6.02 -2.98
C ARG A 24 -20.93 4.94 -1.93
N LEU A 25 -20.20 3.84 -1.90
CA LEU A 25 -20.41 2.74 -0.96
C LEU A 25 -20.20 3.17 0.50
N ILE A 26 -19.30 4.11 0.77
CA ILE A 26 -19.16 4.74 2.10
C ILE A 26 -20.42 5.54 2.45
N ARG A 27 -20.92 6.40 1.54
CA ARG A 27 -22.13 7.21 1.78
C ARG A 27 -23.40 6.37 1.98
N GLU A 28 -23.46 5.23 1.29
CA GLU A 28 -24.57 4.27 1.40
C GLU A 28 -24.44 3.31 2.60
N HIS A 29 -23.41 3.48 3.44
CA HIS A 29 -23.11 2.63 4.58
C HIS A 29 -22.98 1.14 4.23
N VAL A 30 -22.46 0.84 3.04
CA VAL A 30 -22.08 -0.51 2.62
C VAL A 30 -20.68 -0.84 3.13
N LEU A 31 -19.77 0.14 3.08
CA LEU A 31 -18.42 0.07 3.60
C LEU A 31 -18.25 1.06 4.77
N ASP A 32 -17.47 0.67 5.77
CA ASP A 32 -16.99 1.55 6.84
C ASP A 32 -15.69 2.26 6.43
N TYR A 33 -14.87 1.59 5.62
CA TYR A 33 -13.56 2.08 5.25
C TYR A 33 -13.07 1.43 3.96
N TYR A 34 -12.27 2.18 3.20
CA TYR A 34 -11.46 1.64 2.12
C TYR A 34 -10.09 2.30 2.06
N MET A 35 -9.13 1.60 1.46
CA MET A 35 -7.86 2.13 0.99
C MET A 35 -7.43 1.38 -0.27
N PHE A 36 -6.69 2.06 -1.15
CA PHE A 36 -6.13 1.44 -2.33
C PHE A 36 -4.84 2.12 -2.77
N ILE A 37 -4.03 1.40 -3.52
CA ILE A 37 -2.80 1.88 -4.14
C ILE A 37 -2.73 1.38 -5.58
N ASN A 38 -2.22 2.22 -6.47
CA ASN A 38 -2.06 1.87 -7.88
C ASN A 38 -0.60 1.46 -8.14
N HIS A 39 -0.40 0.23 -8.58
CA HIS A 39 0.89 -0.30 -8.99
C HIS A 39 1.04 -0.17 -10.50
N ILE A 40 2.05 0.58 -10.94
CA ILE A 40 2.28 0.93 -12.34
C ILE A 40 3.72 0.59 -12.73
N GLY A 41 3.88 -0.05 -13.87
CA GLY A 41 5.20 -0.31 -14.46
C GLY A 41 6.04 -1.31 -13.69
N GLU A 42 5.42 -2.18 -12.91
CA GLU A 42 6.12 -3.22 -12.17
C GLU A 42 6.65 -4.31 -13.09
N LEU A 43 7.71 -4.95 -12.63
CA LEU A 43 8.25 -6.14 -13.26
C LEU A 43 7.98 -7.35 -12.38
N ASP A 44 7.64 -8.45 -13.00
CA ASP A 44 7.54 -9.74 -12.34
C ASP A 44 8.94 -10.28 -11.95
N PRO A 45 9.03 -11.39 -11.20
CA PRO A 45 10.32 -11.99 -10.83
C PRO A 45 11.20 -12.43 -12.01
N PHE A 46 10.63 -12.51 -13.22
CA PHE A 46 11.34 -12.89 -14.45
C PHE A 46 11.78 -11.67 -15.27
N GLY A 47 11.43 -10.45 -14.83
CA GLY A 47 11.75 -9.20 -15.49
C GLY A 47 10.74 -8.79 -16.58
N GLU A 48 9.61 -9.48 -16.70
CA GLU A 48 8.52 -9.11 -17.60
C GLU A 48 7.61 -8.05 -16.95
N GLN A 49 7.12 -7.12 -17.77
CA GLN A 49 6.22 -6.07 -17.27
C GLN A 49 4.89 -6.65 -16.82
N GLU A 50 4.57 -6.49 -15.55
CA GLU A 50 3.25 -6.79 -15.02
C GLU A 50 2.21 -5.78 -15.55
N LYS A 51 0.98 -6.24 -15.71
CA LYS A 51 -0.13 -5.35 -16.04
C LYS A 51 -0.39 -4.41 -14.85
N ASP A 52 -0.50 -3.11 -15.14
CA ASP A 52 -0.90 -2.12 -14.15
C ASP A 52 -2.17 -2.55 -13.41
N HIS A 53 -2.16 -2.45 -12.09
CA HIS A 53 -3.26 -2.91 -11.26
C HIS A 53 -3.34 -2.12 -9.95
N ILE A 54 -4.49 -2.23 -9.31
CA ILE A 54 -4.76 -1.60 -8.03
C ILE A 54 -4.89 -2.68 -6.96
N HIS A 55 -4.16 -2.56 -5.87
CA HIS A 55 -4.46 -3.28 -4.65
C HIS A 55 -5.55 -2.52 -3.88
N LEU A 56 -6.67 -3.17 -3.65
CA LEU A 56 -7.81 -2.63 -2.93
C LEU A 56 -8.01 -3.36 -1.61
N PHE A 57 -8.27 -2.59 -0.55
CA PHE A 57 -8.67 -3.07 0.76
C PHE A 57 -9.96 -2.39 1.20
N VAL A 58 -10.93 -3.15 1.67
CA VAL A 58 -12.22 -2.63 2.14
C VAL A 58 -12.61 -3.25 3.48
N VAL A 59 -13.31 -2.47 4.28
CA VAL A 59 -13.95 -2.92 5.52
C VAL A 59 -15.46 -2.79 5.36
N PRO A 60 -16.19 -3.90 5.25
CA PRO A 60 -17.64 -3.87 5.15
C PRO A 60 -18.29 -3.40 6.47
N ASN A 61 -19.29 -2.53 6.38
CA ASN A 61 -20.10 -2.11 7.53
C ASN A 61 -20.95 -3.26 8.07
N LYS A 62 -21.51 -4.05 7.18
CA LYS A 62 -22.34 -5.22 7.48
C LYS A 62 -21.85 -6.46 6.73
N ARG A 63 -22.43 -7.63 7.03
CA ARG A 63 -22.12 -8.83 6.27
C ARG A 63 -22.49 -8.61 4.79
N ILE A 64 -21.53 -8.78 3.90
CA ILE A 64 -21.65 -8.60 2.46
C ILE A 64 -21.27 -9.89 1.73
N ASN A 65 -21.92 -10.13 0.58
CA ASN A 65 -21.48 -11.15 -0.36
C ASN A 65 -20.44 -10.54 -1.33
N THR A 66 -19.30 -11.20 -1.49
CA THR A 66 -18.25 -10.70 -2.40
C THR A 66 -18.70 -10.65 -3.86
N ALA A 67 -19.65 -11.49 -4.29
CA ALA A 67 -20.19 -11.42 -5.64
C ALA A 67 -20.99 -10.12 -5.85
N ASP A 68 -21.79 -9.70 -4.86
CA ASP A 68 -22.54 -8.45 -4.94
C ASP A 68 -21.60 -7.24 -4.96
N LEU A 69 -20.46 -7.33 -4.24
CA LEU A 69 -19.44 -6.30 -4.28
C LEU A 69 -18.71 -6.26 -5.63
N ASP A 70 -18.42 -7.42 -6.22
CA ASP A 70 -17.85 -7.51 -7.57
C ASP A 70 -18.73 -6.82 -8.59
N ASP A 71 -20.04 -7.10 -8.57
CA ASP A 71 -21.00 -6.51 -9.52
C ASP A 71 -21.02 -4.97 -9.45
N LEU A 72 -20.85 -4.41 -8.24
CA LEU A 72 -20.79 -2.96 -8.03
C LEU A 72 -19.47 -2.33 -8.52
N LEU A 73 -18.42 -3.14 -8.68
CA LEU A 73 -17.07 -2.71 -9.09
C LEU A 73 -16.73 -3.11 -10.52
N ILE A 74 -17.72 -3.42 -11.36
CA ILE A 74 -17.53 -3.64 -12.78
C ILE A 74 -17.50 -2.28 -13.51
N GLU A 75 -16.35 -1.94 -14.07
CA GLU A 75 -16.19 -0.74 -14.89
C GLU A 75 -16.47 -1.08 -16.37
N PRO A 76 -17.53 -0.51 -16.97
CA PRO A 76 -17.83 -0.73 -18.37
C PRO A 76 -16.80 -0.01 -19.26
N VAL A 77 -16.24 -0.73 -20.22
CA VAL A 77 -15.32 -0.18 -21.21
C VAL A 77 -15.94 -0.37 -22.59
N PRO A 78 -16.21 0.73 -23.35
CA PRO A 78 -16.80 0.63 -24.69
C PRO A 78 -15.96 -0.28 -25.61
N ASN A 79 -16.60 -1.23 -26.26
CA ASN A 79 -16.00 -2.18 -27.22
C ASN A 79 -14.92 -3.09 -26.64
N ASN A 80 -14.73 -3.11 -25.34
CA ASN A 80 -13.75 -3.95 -24.65
C ASN A 80 -14.39 -4.76 -23.52
N LYS A 81 -13.64 -5.75 -23.03
CA LYS A 81 -14.04 -6.51 -21.87
C LYS A 81 -14.08 -5.58 -20.64
N PRO A 82 -15.14 -5.60 -19.83
CA PRO A 82 -15.23 -4.74 -18.65
C PRO A 82 -14.08 -5.00 -17.67
N LEU A 83 -13.59 -3.95 -17.04
CA LEU A 83 -12.60 -4.04 -15.99
C LEU A 83 -13.28 -4.45 -14.67
N ARG A 84 -12.60 -5.22 -13.84
CA ARG A 84 -13.17 -5.78 -12.61
C ARG A 84 -12.11 -6.10 -11.57
N CYS A 85 -12.57 -6.39 -10.38
CA CYS A 85 -11.76 -7.00 -9.33
C CYS A 85 -11.59 -8.50 -9.55
N ILE A 86 -10.52 -9.07 -8.98
CA ILE A 86 -10.25 -10.51 -9.01
C ILE A 86 -9.88 -11.02 -7.62
N SER A 87 -10.44 -12.18 -7.25
CA SER A 87 -9.99 -12.95 -6.06
C SER A 87 -10.05 -12.20 -4.73
N TRP A 88 -11.26 -11.99 -4.21
CA TRP A 88 -11.45 -11.46 -2.85
C TRP A 88 -10.92 -12.40 -1.78
N ASN A 89 -10.09 -11.88 -0.89
CA ASN A 89 -9.53 -12.58 0.24
C ASN A 89 -9.78 -11.81 1.54
N THR A 90 -9.96 -12.53 2.65
CA THR A 90 -9.88 -11.89 3.97
C THR A 90 -8.44 -11.46 4.24
N SER A 91 -8.26 -10.26 4.76
CA SER A 91 -6.93 -9.68 4.91
C SER A 91 -6.78 -8.94 6.22
N LYS A 92 -5.60 -9.07 6.83
CA LYS A 92 -5.21 -8.22 7.96
C LYS A 92 -4.66 -6.91 7.40
N VAL A 93 -5.04 -5.80 8.02
CA VAL A 93 -4.67 -4.47 7.56
C VAL A 93 -3.16 -4.24 7.57
N ASP A 94 -2.47 -4.70 8.61
CA ASP A 94 -1.02 -4.53 8.75
C ASP A 94 -0.27 -5.29 7.65
N ASP A 95 -0.64 -6.55 7.43
CA ASP A 95 -0.07 -7.39 6.39
C ASP A 95 -0.32 -6.79 4.99
N TRP A 96 -1.52 -6.24 4.76
CA TRP A 96 -1.84 -5.60 3.50
C TRP A 96 -0.99 -4.34 3.26
N ILE A 97 -0.86 -3.46 4.27
CA ILE A 97 -0.04 -2.24 4.16
C ILE A 97 1.41 -2.58 3.83
N LEU A 98 2.01 -3.52 4.56
CA LEU A 98 3.40 -3.92 4.32
C LEU A 98 3.59 -4.56 2.94
N TYR A 99 2.63 -5.36 2.50
CA TYR A 99 2.66 -6.00 1.19
C TYR A 99 2.61 -4.99 0.05
N VAL A 100 1.63 -4.09 0.06
CA VAL A 100 1.42 -3.16 -1.06
C VAL A 100 2.43 -2.03 -1.12
N LEU A 101 3.11 -1.73 -0.03
CA LEU A 101 4.26 -0.81 -0.02
C LEU A 101 5.57 -1.50 -0.42
N HIS A 102 5.51 -2.80 -0.69
CA HIS A 102 6.66 -3.63 -1.00
C HIS A 102 7.74 -3.57 0.09
N ASP A 103 7.30 -3.64 1.36
CA ASP A 103 8.24 -3.71 2.48
C ASP A 103 9.17 -4.92 2.30
N PRO A 104 10.50 -4.71 2.16
CA PRO A 104 11.40 -5.80 1.79
C PRO A 104 11.49 -6.91 2.83
N ASP A 105 11.32 -6.58 4.11
CA ASP A 105 11.37 -7.58 5.17
C ASP A 105 10.09 -8.40 5.21
N TYR A 106 8.95 -7.76 4.93
CA TYR A 106 7.68 -8.48 4.78
C TYR A 106 7.68 -9.36 3.52
N LEU A 107 8.12 -8.85 2.38
CA LEU A 107 8.19 -9.61 1.13
C LEU A 107 9.11 -10.82 1.22
N LYS A 108 10.23 -10.74 1.96
CA LYS A 108 11.08 -11.91 2.24
C LYS A 108 10.32 -13.05 2.92
N THR A 109 9.34 -12.73 3.78
CA THR A 109 8.51 -13.78 4.40
C THR A 109 7.58 -14.46 3.41
N LYS A 110 7.36 -13.84 2.24
CA LYS A 110 6.56 -14.37 1.13
C LYS A 110 7.42 -14.98 0.02
N PHE A 111 8.76 -14.96 0.19
CA PHE A 111 9.74 -15.35 -0.85
C PHE A 111 9.61 -14.51 -2.12
N GLU A 112 9.22 -13.23 -1.96
CA GLU A 112 9.05 -12.27 -3.04
C GLU A 112 10.11 -11.18 -2.98
N GLN A 113 10.41 -10.60 -4.15
CA GLN A 113 11.24 -9.39 -4.31
C GLN A 113 10.56 -8.48 -5.32
N ARG A 114 10.55 -7.18 -5.03
CA ARG A 114 10.01 -6.15 -5.91
C ARG A 114 11.04 -5.04 -6.08
N GLN A 115 11.13 -4.50 -7.29
CA GLN A 115 12.08 -3.41 -7.61
C GLN A 115 11.56 -2.05 -7.19
N ILE A 116 10.25 -1.83 -7.34
CA ILE A 116 9.58 -0.58 -6.97
C ILE A 116 9.17 -0.68 -5.50
N GLN A 117 9.42 0.38 -4.74
CA GLN A 117 8.91 0.55 -3.38
C GLN A 117 7.99 1.77 -3.37
N TYR A 118 6.87 1.62 -2.70
CA TYR A 118 5.86 2.67 -2.56
C TYR A 118 5.93 3.34 -1.19
N SER A 119 5.43 4.55 -1.13
CA SER A 119 5.35 5.33 0.11
C SER A 119 3.93 5.36 0.65
N TYR A 120 3.79 5.77 1.89
CA TYR A 120 2.49 6.02 2.52
C TYR A 120 1.60 6.97 1.70
N THR A 121 2.18 7.97 1.05
CA THR A 121 1.46 8.97 0.26
C THR A 121 0.86 8.44 -1.04
N ASP A 122 1.28 7.24 -1.47
CA ASP A 122 0.74 6.58 -2.65
C ASP A 122 -0.58 5.84 -2.35
N ILE A 123 -0.89 5.63 -1.05
CA ILE A 123 -2.15 5.02 -0.63
C ILE A 123 -3.25 6.07 -0.55
N LYS A 124 -4.33 5.86 -1.28
CA LYS A 124 -5.57 6.61 -1.14
C LYS A 124 -6.52 5.92 -0.17
N SER A 125 -7.26 6.68 0.64
CA SER A 125 -8.22 6.12 1.60
C SER A 125 -9.46 6.99 1.78
N SER A 126 -10.53 6.39 2.30
CA SER A 126 -11.75 7.12 2.69
C SER A 126 -11.57 7.99 3.93
N ASN A 127 -10.52 7.74 4.72
CA ASN A 127 -10.22 8.47 5.95
C ASN A 127 -8.71 8.48 6.19
N GLU A 128 -8.10 9.65 6.00
CA GLU A 128 -6.67 9.86 6.11
C GLU A 128 -6.14 9.64 7.53
N ASP A 129 -6.87 10.07 8.56
CA ASP A 129 -6.46 9.88 9.96
C ASP A 129 -6.49 8.41 10.37
N ASP A 130 -7.46 7.65 9.85
CA ASP A 130 -7.52 6.21 10.05
C ASP A 130 -6.38 5.49 9.31
N LEU A 131 -6.06 5.91 8.08
CA LEU A 131 -4.91 5.41 7.34
C LEU A 131 -3.61 5.64 8.11
N ARG A 132 -3.38 6.86 8.62
CA ARG A 132 -2.19 7.20 9.44
C ARG A 132 -2.07 6.31 10.68
N ARG A 133 -3.19 6.05 11.34
CA ARG A 133 -3.23 5.18 12.51
C ARG A 133 -2.89 3.73 12.17
N LYS A 134 -3.46 3.19 11.09
CA LYS A 134 -3.23 1.84 10.58
C LYS A 134 -1.78 1.67 10.11
N PHE A 135 -1.25 2.63 9.36
CA PHE A 135 0.13 2.64 8.94
C PHE A 135 1.09 2.61 10.13
N ARG A 136 0.85 3.50 11.12
CA ARG A 136 1.64 3.50 12.36
C ARG A 136 1.63 2.14 13.04
N HIS A 137 0.47 1.51 13.16
CA HIS A 137 0.33 0.21 13.78
C HIS A 137 1.12 -0.87 13.01
N ALA A 138 0.99 -0.94 11.69
CA ALA A 138 1.71 -1.89 10.85
C ALA A 138 3.24 -1.80 11.04
N TYR A 139 3.77 -0.58 11.12
CA TYR A 139 5.21 -0.35 11.32
C TYR A 139 5.68 -0.45 12.78
N GLN A 140 4.80 -0.34 13.77
CA GLN A 140 5.14 -0.47 15.18
C GLN A 140 4.98 -1.88 15.73
N SER A 141 4.03 -2.65 15.21
CA SER A 141 3.67 -3.96 15.73
C SER A 141 4.73 -5.03 15.45
N SER A 142 5.56 -4.85 14.42
CA SER A 142 6.68 -5.73 14.16
C SER A 142 7.92 -5.26 14.95
N GLY A 143 8.11 -5.75 16.16
CA GLY A 143 9.25 -5.39 17.04
C GLY A 143 10.66 -5.62 16.43
N TYR A 144 10.72 -6.30 15.29
CA TYR A 144 11.93 -6.51 14.48
C TYR A 144 12.15 -5.41 13.45
N ALA A 145 11.13 -4.61 13.18
CA ALA A 145 11.04 -3.76 12.01
C ALA A 145 11.50 -2.32 12.23
N ARG A 146 11.63 -1.84 13.47
CA ARG A 146 11.74 -0.40 13.74
C ARG A 146 12.93 0.27 13.04
N SER A 147 14.11 -0.31 13.10
CA SER A 147 15.30 0.28 12.46
C SER A 147 15.41 -0.10 10.97
N ARG A 148 14.95 -1.29 10.58
CA ARG A 148 14.99 -1.77 9.20
C ARG A 148 13.94 -1.11 8.31
N ASN A 149 12.69 -1.02 8.76
CA ASN A 149 11.63 -0.37 8.00
C ASN A 149 11.91 1.12 7.79
N LEU A 150 12.49 1.79 8.77
CA LEU A 150 12.92 3.17 8.64
C LEU A 150 14.06 3.33 7.63
N TYR A 151 14.97 2.38 7.57
CA TYR A 151 16.02 2.34 6.55
C TYR A 151 15.40 2.20 5.16
N HIS A 152 14.55 1.22 4.94
CA HIS A 152 13.90 0.99 3.65
C HIS A 152 12.99 2.16 3.25
N TYR A 153 12.24 2.71 4.18
CA TYR A 153 11.43 3.90 3.93
C TYR A 153 12.29 5.12 3.50
N SER A 154 13.45 5.31 4.11
CA SER A 154 14.40 6.35 3.72
C SER A 154 14.98 6.09 2.34
N VAL A 155 15.28 4.85 2.00
CA VAL A 155 15.82 4.42 0.69
C VAL A 155 14.80 4.62 -0.42
N SER A 156 13.52 4.39 -0.16
CA SER A 156 12.42 4.59 -1.11
C SER A 156 12.00 6.05 -1.31
N GLY A 157 12.72 7.00 -0.70
CA GLY A 157 12.44 8.43 -0.85
C GLY A 157 11.51 9.02 0.23
N GLY A 158 11.03 8.20 1.16
CA GLY A 158 10.23 8.65 2.31
C GLY A 158 10.99 9.63 3.20
N THR A 159 10.29 10.58 3.80
CA THR A 159 10.90 11.63 4.60
C THR A 159 10.66 11.46 6.09
N LEU A 160 11.62 11.93 6.89
CA LEU A 160 11.47 12.00 8.34
C LEU A 160 10.25 12.84 8.74
N LYS A 161 9.94 13.90 7.98
CA LYS A 161 8.77 14.76 8.20
C LYS A 161 7.45 13.98 8.08
N GLU A 162 7.33 13.11 7.10
CA GLU A 162 6.17 12.24 6.94
C GLU A 162 6.04 11.27 8.11
N LEU A 163 7.12 10.59 8.50
CA LEU A 163 7.11 9.68 9.65
C LEU A 163 6.75 10.37 10.96
N LEU A 164 7.19 11.62 11.14
CA LEU A 164 6.80 12.43 12.29
C LEU A 164 5.32 12.84 12.23
N SER A 165 4.84 13.26 11.06
CA SER A 165 3.46 13.70 10.88
C SER A 165 2.44 12.59 11.17
N ILE A 166 2.79 11.34 10.88
CA ILE A 166 1.96 10.17 11.19
C ILE A 166 2.26 9.58 12.57
N GLY A 167 3.23 10.15 13.32
CA GLY A 167 3.62 9.69 14.65
C GLY A 167 4.29 8.31 14.69
N ALA A 168 4.87 7.87 13.57
CA ALA A 168 5.64 6.63 13.48
C ALA A 168 6.96 6.73 14.27
N ILE A 169 7.48 7.95 14.43
CA ILE A 169 8.68 8.27 15.21
C ILE A 169 8.28 9.15 16.39
N PRO A 170 8.68 8.82 17.63
CA PRO A 170 8.50 9.68 18.78
C PRO A 170 9.30 10.99 18.65
N VAL A 171 8.71 12.12 19.04
CA VAL A 171 9.32 13.45 18.93
C VAL A 171 10.68 13.53 19.63
N ASN A 172 10.84 12.84 20.76
CA ASN A 172 12.09 12.79 21.52
C ASN A 172 13.23 11.98 20.85
N GLN A 173 12.96 11.29 19.75
CA GLN A 173 13.94 10.51 18.99
C GLN A 173 14.29 11.15 17.64
N VAL A 174 13.74 12.34 17.34
CA VAL A 174 13.89 13.02 16.04
C VAL A 174 15.36 13.19 15.64
N THR A 175 16.20 13.64 16.55
CA THR A 175 17.63 13.90 16.26
C THR A 175 18.36 12.64 15.83
N ALA A 176 18.14 11.51 16.52
CA ALA A 176 18.77 10.23 16.18
C ALA A 176 18.32 9.75 14.79
N TYR A 177 17.05 9.95 14.44
CA TYR A 177 16.55 9.59 13.11
C TYR A 177 16.98 10.57 12.02
N GLN A 178 17.20 11.86 12.32
CA GLN A 178 17.76 12.81 11.37
C GLN A 178 19.16 12.41 10.90
N GLU A 179 20.02 12.01 11.83
CA GLU A 179 21.37 11.52 11.50
C GLU A 179 21.30 10.25 10.68
N PHE A 180 20.47 9.28 11.09
CA PHE A 180 20.25 8.04 10.37
C PHE A 180 19.78 8.27 8.93
N PHE A 181 18.79 9.14 8.71
CA PHE A 181 18.29 9.48 7.36
C PHE A 181 19.37 10.19 6.51
N LYS A 182 20.17 11.05 7.13
CA LYS A 182 21.27 11.75 6.45
C LYS A 182 22.37 10.79 5.99
N GLU A 183 22.76 9.84 6.83
CA GLU A 183 23.77 8.83 6.50
C GLU A 183 23.28 7.85 5.44
N THR A 184 22.03 7.38 5.55
CA THR A 184 21.42 6.50 4.56
C THR A 184 21.44 7.12 3.16
N ARG A 185 21.05 8.40 3.05
CA ARG A 185 21.07 9.12 1.75
C ARG A 185 22.47 9.32 1.20
N LYS A 186 23.48 9.52 2.04
CA LYS A 186 24.88 9.56 1.62
C LYS A 186 25.32 8.25 0.97
N HIS A 187 24.98 7.11 1.59
CA HIS A 187 25.33 5.80 1.04
C HIS A 187 24.67 5.53 -0.31
N ILE A 188 23.42 5.95 -0.49
CA ILE A 188 22.69 5.81 -1.76
C ILE A 188 23.34 6.66 -2.86
N SER A 189 23.72 7.90 -2.54
CA SER A 189 24.38 8.81 -3.51
C SER A 189 25.73 8.28 -3.97
N ILE A 190 26.51 7.69 -3.08
CA ILE A 190 27.81 7.09 -3.39
C ILE A 190 27.64 5.83 -4.27
N LYS A 191 26.60 5.04 -4.04
CA LYS A 191 26.33 3.85 -4.85
C LYS A 191 25.92 4.21 -6.27
N LYS A 192 25.03 5.20 -6.43
CA LYS A 192 24.61 5.69 -7.75
C LYS A 192 25.75 6.30 -8.57
N SER A 193 26.72 6.97 -7.94
CA SER A 193 27.90 7.52 -8.65
C SER A 193 28.86 6.41 -9.11
N LYS A 194 28.99 5.31 -8.39
CA LYS A 194 29.83 4.18 -8.79
C LYS A 194 29.24 3.32 -9.90
N ASP A 195 27.91 3.26 -9.99
CA ASP A 195 27.19 2.52 -11.04
C ASP A 195 27.10 3.30 -12.36
N GLN A 196 27.47 4.60 -12.37
CA GLN A 196 27.54 5.45 -13.58
C GLN A 196 28.94 5.55 -14.19
N ASP A 197 29.99 5.16 -13.46
CA ASP A 197 31.39 5.22 -13.89
C ASP A 197 31.97 3.82 -14.28
N GLY A 198 31.13 2.82 -14.40
CA GLY A 198 31.46 1.44 -14.83
C GLY A 198 30.69 1.08 -16.09
#